data_0ab515589573a95a252445b331c6be72
#
_entry.id   0ab515589573a95a252445b331c6be72
#
_cell.length_a   1.000
_cell.length_b   1.000
_cell.length_c   1.000
_cell.angle_alpha   90.00
_cell.angle_beta   90.00
_cell.angle_gamma   90.00
#
_symmetry.space_group_name_H-M   'P 1'
#
loop_
_entity.id
_entity.type
_entity.pdbx_description
1 polymer ?
#
loop_
_entity_poly.entity_id
_entity_poly.type
_entity_poly.pdbx_seq_one_letter_code
_entity_poly.pdbx_strand_id
1 'polypeptide(L)'
;MKYTKYLIYILIGIVLLYGFKSDAAKDKFQKMKTFTQIIRYVNDYYVEDVDMNDLIEGAIIGLLDRLDPHSSYISSEQFELINEQFAGEFEGIGIEFSILDGYITVISPIPDTPSDRAGLIGGDKIIKINGESAYKIKQDEVFDKLRGPKNSTVEVTISRIGLEEPFEVLLTRDKIPIHSITASFLYENDMGYIKVNRFAQKTFEEFKNSIDSLKSSGMNKIIVDLRNNGGGYMDQA
;
A
#
# COMPACT_ATOMS: atom_id res chain seq x y z
N MET A 1 62.12 4.25 -36.30
CA MET A 1 61.05 4.76 -37.17
C MET A 1 59.78 3.92 -37.28
N LYS A 2 59.79 2.57 -37.17
CA LYS A 2 58.57 1.72 -37.26
C LYS A 2 57.62 1.88 -36.05
N TYR A 3 58.15 2.01 -34.85
CA TYR A 3 57.34 2.06 -33.61
C TYR A 3 56.66 3.43 -33.41
N THR A 4 57.19 4.51 -33.93
CA THR A 4 56.63 5.86 -33.84
C THR A 4 55.27 5.94 -34.55
N LYS A 5 55.07 5.24 -35.66
CA LYS A 5 53.83 5.21 -36.41
C LYS A 5 52.72 4.49 -35.60
N TYR A 6 53.02 3.37 -34.94
CA TYR A 6 52.04 2.67 -34.09
C TYR A 6 51.63 3.50 -32.89
N LEU A 7 52.57 4.24 -32.30
CA LEU A 7 52.27 5.12 -31.17
C LEU A 7 51.31 6.24 -31.57
N ILE A 8 51.47 6.79 -32.76
CA ILE A 8 50.57 7.84 -33.34
C ILE A 8 49.16 7.25 -33.58
N TYR A 9 49.03 6.03 -34.14
CA TYR A 9 47.74 5.39 -34.37
C TYR A 9 47.01 5.04 -33.05
N ILE A 10 47.75 4.62 -32.03
CA ILE A 10 47.19 4.37 -30.70
C ILE A 10 46.71 5.70 -30.08
N LEU A 11 47.46 6.78 -30.18
CA LEU A 11 47.10 8.07 -29.68
C LEU A 11 45.86 8.66 -30.38
N ILE A 12 45.78 8.51 -31.72
CA ILE A 12 44.59 8.91 -32.49
C ILE A 12 43.39 8.06 -32.11
N GLY A 13 43.53 6.77 -31.89
CA GLY A 13 42.48 5.84 -31.44
C GLY A 13 41.93 6.27 -30.04
N ILE A 14 42.83 6.63 -29.12
CA ILE A 14 42.47 7.08 -27.79
C ILE A 14 41.75 8.43 -27.89
N VAL A 15 42.21 9.38 -28.69
CA VAL A 15 41.55 10.71 -28.86
C VAL A 15 40.15 10.55 -29.49
N LEU A 16 39.96 9.64 -30.46
CA LEU A 16 38.67 9.36 -31.06
C LEU A 16 37.71 8.73 -30.04
N LEU A 17 38.17 7.75 -29.24
CA LEU A 17 37.37 7.12 -28.19
C LEU A 17 36.93 8.12 -27.08
N TYR A 18 37.83 9.00 -26.70
CA TYR A 18 37.49 10.06 -25.73
C TYR A 18 36.55 11.12 -26.31
N GLY A 19 36.72 11.48 -27.59
CA GLY A 19 35.83 12.42 -28.30
C GLY A 19 34.37 11.91 -28.36
N PHE A 20 34.16 10.63 -28.74
CA PHE A 20 32.84 10.03 -28.82
C PHE A 20 32.13 9.95 -27.45
N LYS A 21 32.87 9.64 -26.37
CA LYS A 21 32.29 9.64 -25.01
C LYS A 21 31.90 11.04 -24.54
N SER A 22 32.62 12.07 -24.95
CA SER A 22 32.37 13.48 -24.57
C SER A 22 31.06 14.00 -25.16
N ASP A 23 30.70 13.67 -26.40
CA ASP A 23 29.49 14.20 -27.05
C ASP A 23 28.21 13.55 -26.52
N ALA A 24 28.22 12.24 -26.29
CA ALA A 24 27.10 11.53 -25.67
C ALA A 24 26.85 11.99 -24.22
N ALA A 25 27.89 12.32 -23.48
CA ALA A 25 27.76 12.86 -22.12
C ALA A 25 27.19 14.30 -22.13
N LYS A 26 27.62 15.13 -23.10
CA LYS A 26 27.11 16.50 -23.27
C LYS A 26 25.63 16.49 -23.64
N ASP A 27 25.20 15.63 -24.55
CA ASP A 27 23.78 15.50 -24.94
C ASP A 27 22.89 15.11 -23.76
N LYS A 28 23.30 14.12 -22.97
CA LYS A 28 22.56 13.72 -21.75
C LYS A 28 22.46 14.87 -20.73
N PHE A 29 23.56 15.57 -20.51
CA PHE A 29 23.59 16.72 -19.60
C PHE A 29 22.69 17.86 -20.09
N GLN A 30 22.69 18.12 -21.40
CA GLN A 30 21.82 19.14 -21.99
C GLN A 30 20.34 18.80 -21.85
N LYS A 31 19.95 17.53 -22.06
CA LYS A 31 18.57 17.06 -21.85
C LYS A 31 18.14 17.19 -20.39
N MET A 32 19.02 16.85 -19.44
CA MET A 32 18.75 17.01 -18.02
C MET A 32 18.56 18.49 -17.64
N LYS A 33 19.38 19.40 -18.21
CA LYS A 33 19.22 20.84 -18.03
C LYS A 33 17.87 21.32 -18.58
N THR A 34 17.51 20.87 -19.78
CA THR A 34 16.20 21.19 -20.38
C THR A 34 15.04 20.71 -19.50
N PHE A 35 15.11 19.49 -18.97
CA PHE A 35 14.09 18.95 -18.06
C PHE A 35 13.95 19.83 -16.82
N THR A 36 15.04 20.18 -16.16
CA THR A 36 15.02 21.08 -14.99
C THR A 36 14.47 22.47 -15.33
N GLN A 37 14.77 22.99 -16.53
CA GLN A 37 14.22 24.28 -16.99
C GLN A 37 12.71 24.22 -17.21
N ILE A 38 12.19 23.11 -17.77
CA ILE A 38 10.74 22.92 -17.95
C ILE A 38 10.04 22.90 -16.58
N ILE A 39 10.55 22.15 -15.62
CA ILE A 39 10.01 22.13 -14.25
C ILE A 39 9.96 23.54 -13.67
N ARG A 40 11.05 24.32 -13.81
CA ARG A 40 11.08 25.69 -13.32
C ARG A 40 10.04 26.57 -14.03
N TYR A 41 9.92 26.47 -15.37
CA TYR A 41 8.94 27.28 -16.10
C TYR A 41 7.49 26.93 -15.73
N VAL A 42 7.19 25.65 -15.48
CA VAL A 42 5.88 25.26 -14.98
C VAL A 42 5.65 25.87 -13.60
N ASN A 43 6.59 25.72 -12.67
CA ASN A 43 6.46 26.28 -11.33
C ASN A 43 6.28 27.82 -11.32
N ASP A 44 7.00 28.53 -12.19
CA ASP A 44 7.07 29.99 -12.14
C ASP A 44 6.02 30.67 -13.02
N TYR A 45 5.50 30.02 -14.07
CA TYR A 45 4.70 30.65 -15.11
C TYR A 45 3.43 29.89 -15.51
N TYR A 46 3.13 28.74 -14.94
CA TYR A 46 1.88 28.05 -15.25
C TYR A 46 0.68 28.86 -14.72
N VAL A 47 -0.45 28.83 -15.45
CA VAL A 47 -1.60 29.71 -15.17
C VAL A 47 -2.38 29.31 -13.90
N GLU A 48 -2.29 28.05 -13.52
CA GLU A 48 -2.96 27.49 -12.33
C GLU A 48 -1.90 27.03 -11.32
N ASP A 49 -2.27 27.01 -10.05
CA ASP A 49 -1.43 26.38 -9.01
C ASP A 49 -1.30 24.89 -9.29
N VAL A 50 -0.06 24.40 -9.34
CA VAL A 50 0.25 22.98 -9.60
C VAL A 50 0.97 22.36 -8.42
N ASP A 51 0.62 21.14 -8.10
CA ASP A 51 1.41 20.36 -7.16
C ASP A 51 2.69 19.86 -7.85
N MET A 52 3.80 20.39 -7.42
CA MET A 52 5.11 20.03 -7.97
C MET A 52 5.50 18.58 -7.65
N ASN A 53 5.01 18.00 -6.54
CA ASN A 53 5.27 16.61 -6.20
C ASN A 53 4.57 15.70 -7.21
N ASP A 54 3.29 15.94 -7.50
CA ASP A 54 2.52 15.18 -8.50
C ASP A 54 3.19 15.25 -9.88
N LEU A 55 3.68 16.42 -10.29
CA LEU A 55 4.36 16.58 -11.58
C LEU A 55 5.69 15.81 -11.64
N ILE A 56 6.47 15.83 -10.56
CA ILE A 56 7.73 15.08 -10.46
C ILE A 56 7.46 13.58 -10.45
N GLU A 57 6.48 13.12 -9.69
CA GLU A 57 6.08 11.71 -9.68
C GLU A 57 5.59 11.25 -11.05
N GLY A 58 4.76 12.04 -11.72
CA GLY A 58 4.34 11.78 -13.10
C GLY A 58 5.50 11.65 -14.07
N ALA A 59 6.54 12.48 -13.90
CA ALA A 59 7.76 12.41 -14.71
C ALA A 59 8.56 11.14 -14.43
N ILE A 60 8.67 10.71 -13.17
CA ILE A 60 9.31 9.45 -12.76
C ILE A 60 8.56 8.25 -13.36
N ILE A 61 7.23 8.22 -13.23
CA ILE A 61 6.39 7.18 -13.82
C ILE A 61 6.59 7.11 -15.34
N GLY A 62 6.51 8.25 -16.03
CA GLY A 62 6.72 8.31 -17.48
C GLY A 62 8.12 7.89 -17.94
N LEU A 63 9.13 8.01 -17.07
CA LEU A 63 10.49 7.50 -17.33
C LEU A 63 10.52 5.98 -17.20
N LEU A 64 9.90 5.44 -16.14
CA LEU A 64 9.87 4.00 -15.86
C LEU A 64 9.02 3.23 -16.87
N ASP A 65 7.94 3.82 -17.39
CA ASP A 65 7.10 3.25 -18.46
C ASP A 65 7.86 2.97 -19.76
N ARG A 66 9.06 3.55 -19.92
CA ARG A 66 9.96 3.26 -21.06
C ARG A 66 10.87 2.07 -20.84
N LEU A 67 10.85 1.49 -19.65
CA LEU A 67 11.64 0.33 -19.28
C LEU A 67 10.78 -0.95 -19.43
N ASP A 68 11.10 -1.97 -18.67
CA ASP A 68 10.35 -3.23 -18.66
C ASP A 68 9.12 -3.14 -17.71
N PRO A 69 8.13 -4.06 -17.84
CA PRO A 69 6.93 -4.05 -17.01
C PRO A 69 7.16 -4.30 -15.51
N HIS A 70 8.37 -4.69 -15.11
CA HIS A 70 8.73 -4.91 -13.70
C HIS A 70 9.30 -3.65 -13.04
N SER A 71 9.59 -2.62 -13.85
CA SER A 71 10.11 -1.33 -13.38
C SER A 71 8.93 -0.39 -13.09
N SER A 72 8.55 -0.26 -11.84
CA SER A 72 7.46 0.61 -11.39
C SER A 72 7.91 1.53 -10.26
N TYR A 73 7.30 2.71 -10.18
CA TYR A 73 7.45 3.62 -9.05
C TYR A 73 6.41 3.29 -7.98
N ILE A 74 6.85 3.26 -6.75
CA ILE A 74 5.99 3.10 -5.58
C ILE A 74 6.13 4.39 -4.78
N SER A 75 5.04 5.15 -4.58
CA SER A 75 5.06 6.37 -3.78
C SER A 75 5.31 6.05 -2.31
N SER A 76 5.65 7.08 -1.51
CA SER A 76 5.85 6.90 -0.07
C SER A 76 4.61 6.33 0.61
N GLU A 77 3.43 6.83 0.24
CA GLU A 77 2.14 6.39 0.79
C GLU A 77 1.85 4.93 0.41
N GLN A 78 2.09 4.55 -0.85
CA GLN A 78 1.94 3.17 -1.30
C GLN A 78 2.94 2.24 -0.60
N PHE A 79 4.17 2.71 -0.39
CA PHE A 79 5.19 1.93 0.30
C PHE A 79 4.83 1.69 1.77
N GLU A 80 4.26 2.67 2.46
CA GLU A 80 3.75 2.49 3.82
C GLU A 80 2.62 1.46 3.87
N LEU A 81 1.64 1.53 2.95
CA LEU A 81 0.56 0.55 2.85
C LEU A 81 1.08 -0.88 2.58
N ILE A 82 2.08 -1.02 1.72
CA ILE A 82 2.72 -2.31 1.45
C ILE A 82 3.43 -2.83 2.71
N ASN A 83 4.14 -1.97 3.42
CA ASN A 83 4.82 -2.35 4.65
C ASN A 83 3.84 -2.78 5.75
N GLU A 84 2.71 -2.08 5.93
CA GLU A 84 1.64 -2.49 6.84
C GLU A 84 1.10 -3.88 6.47
N GLN A 85 0.85 -4.12 5.17
CA GLN A 85 0.38 -5.41 4.70
C GLN A 85 1.38 -6.54 4.97
N PHE A 86 2.67 -6.28 4.83
CA PHE A 86 3.72 -7.24 5.12
C PHE A 86 3.98 -7.40 6.62
N ALA A 87 3.87 -6.34 7.40
CA ALA A 87 3.91 -6.43 8.85
C ALA A 87 2.72 -7.23 9.42
N GLY A 88 1.62 -7.34 8.66
CA GLY A 88 0.41 -8.02 9.07
C GLY A 88 -0.39 -7.24 10.12
N GLU A 89 -0.18 -5.94 10.22
CA GLU A 89 -0.92 -5.03 11.10
C GLU A 89 -0.86 -3.59 10.61
N PHE A 90 -1.88 -2.79 10.92
CA PHE A 90 -1.89 -1.35 10.72
C PHE A 90 -2.45 -0.65 11.97
N GLU A 91 -2.27 0.66 12.11
CA GLU A 91 -2.77 1.42 13.24
C GLU A 91 -4.06 2.17 12.88
N GLY A 92 -5.13 1.96 13.66
CA GLY A 92 -6.44 2.57 13.38
C GLY A 92 -7.54 2.10 14.33
N ILE A 93 -8.79 2.18 13.86
CA ILE A 93 -9.97 1.81 14.66
C ILE A 93 -10.49 0.38 14.44
N GLY A 94 -10.13 -0.27 13.33
CA GLY A 94 -10.48 -1.68 13.06
C GLY A 94 -11.89 -1.88 12.52
N ILE A 95 -12.22 -1.31 11.36
CA ILE A 95 -13.46 -1.56 10.62
C ILE A 95 -13.19 -1.97 9.18
N GLU A 96 -14.04 -2.85 8.65
CA GLU A 96 -14.26 -2.96 7.22
C GLU A 96 -15.40 -2.02 6.84
N PHE A 97 -15.23 -1.21 5.81
CA PHE A 97 -16.23 -0.24 5.41
C PHE A 97 -16.39 -0.17 3.90
N SER A 98 -17.51 0.40 3.47
CA SER A 98 -17.74 0.83 2.09
C SER A 98 -18.41 2.20 2.08
N ILE A 99 -18.23 2.98 1.03
CA ILE A 99 -18.95 4.25 0.86
C ILE A 99 -20.24 3.94 0.11
N LEU A 100 -21.36 3.97 0.83
CA LEU A 100 -22.71 3.73 0.30
C LEU A 100 -23.55 5.00 0.41
N ASP A 101 -24.12 5.45 -0.70
CA ASP A 101 -24.94 6.68 -0.79
C ASP A 101 -24.19 7.93 -0.25
N GLY A 102 -22.87 7.95 -0.39
CA GLY A 102 -22.01 9.04 0.09
C GLY A 102 -21.67 8.98 1.59
N TYR A 103 -22.07 7.93 2.30
CA TYR A 103 -21.74 7.73 3.72
C TYR A 103 -20.75 6.57 3.90
N ILE A 104 -19.82 6.73 4.83
CA ILE A 104 -18.97 5.64 5.30
C ILE A 104 -19.89 4.66 6.05
N THR A 105 -20.11 3.49 5.46
CA THR A 105 -20.96 2.46 6.06
C THR A 105 -20.08 1.30 6.56
N VAL A 106 -20.15 1.00 7.83
CA VAL A 106 -19.46 -0.16 8.43
C VAL A 106 -20.06 -1.43 7.85
N ILE A 107 -19.22 -2.25 7.24
CA ILE A 107 -19.59 -3.61 6.80
C ILE A 107 -19.48 -4.55 7.98
N SER A 108 -18.34 -4.50 8.68
CA SER A 108 -18.08 -5.30 9.88
C SER A 108 -16.99 -4.64 10.72
N PRO A 109 -17.12 -4.55 12.05
CA PRO A 109 -15.96 -4.31 12.90
C PRO A 109 -15.05 -5.56 12.85
N ILE A 110 -13.74 -5.34 12.92
CA ILE A 110 -12.76 -6.42 13.02
C ILE A 110 -12.76 -6.90 14.48
N PRO A 111 -12.86 -8.22 14.76
CA PRO A 111 -12.88 -8.72 16.12
C PRO A 111 -11.69 -8.25 16.97
N ASP A 112 -11.94 -8.03 18.25
CA ASP A 112 -10.94 -7.59 19.24
C ASP A 112 -10.28 -6.23 18.97
N THR A 113 -10.88 -5.40 18.11
CA THR A 113 -10.39 -4.05 17.79
C THR A 113 -11.13 -2.94 18.55
N PRO A 114 -10.65 -1.69 18.52
CA PRO A 114 -11.35 -0.57 19.17
C PRO A 114 -12.81 -0.42 18.76
N SER A 115 -13.12 -0.61 17.48
CA SER A 115 -14.49 -0.47 16.97
C SER A 115 -15.40 -1.60 17.46
N ASP A 116 -14.90 -2.82 17.54
CA ASP A 116 -15.62 -3.98 18.07
C ASP A 116 -15.90 -3.80 19.58
N ARG A 117 -14.87 -3.44 20.35
CA ARG A 117 -15.01 -3.15 21.78
C ARG A 117 -15.97 -2.00 22.09
N ALA A 118 -16.07 -1.01 21.18
CA ALA A 118 -17.01 0.11 21.31
C ALA A 118 -18.44 -0.23 20.85
N GLY A 119 -18.68 -1.44 20.34
CA GLY A 119 -20.00 -1.92 19.94
C GLY A 119 -20.49 -1.35 18.61
N LEU A 120 -19.59 -1.03 17.69
CA LEU A 120 -19.98 -0.76 16.30
C LEU A 120 -20.48 -2.06 15.67
N ILE A 121 -21.44 -1.94 14.77
CA ILE A 121 -22.05 -3.09 14.06
C ILE A 121 -22.14 -2.82 12.56
N GLY A 122 -22.31 -3.90 11.78
CA GLY A 122 -22.59 -3.77 10.35
C GLY A 122 -23.87 -2.94 10.10
N GLY A 123 -23.79 -2.02 9.15
CA GLY A 123 -24.85 -1.06 8.82
C GLY A 123 -24.76 0.30 9.53
N ASP A 124 -23.89 0.46 10.51
CA ASP A 124 -23.59 1.78 11.09
C ASP A 124 -23.05 2.73 10.04
N LYS A 125 -23.55 3.96 10.00
CA LYS A 125 -23.05 5.02 9.13
C LYS A 125 -22.26 6.03 9.95
N ILE A 126 -20.98 6.21 9.63
CA ILE A 126 -20.17 7.28 10.21
C ILE A 126 -20.50 8.55 9.43
N ILE A 127 -21.21 9.47 10.09
CA ILE A 127 -21.70 10.73 9.49
C ILE A 127 -20.79 11.93 9.80
N LYS A 128 -19.99 11.85 10.89
CA LYS A 128 -18.95 12.82 11.22
C LYS A 128 -17.72 12.12 11.76
N ILE A 129 -16.56 12.76 11.58
CA ILE A 129 -15.27 12.39 12.19
C ILE A 129 -14.69 13.66 12.81
N ASN A 130 -14.38 13.63 14.11
CA ASN A 130 -13.92 14.80 14.89
C ASN A 130 -14.80 16.07 14.70
N GLY A 131 -16.11 15.87 14.65
CA GLY A 131 -17.09 16.95 14.44
C GLY A 131 -17.29 17.39 12.98
N GLU A 132 -16.40 17.03 12.06
CA GLU A 132 -16.49 17.35 10.63
C GLU A 132 -17.38 16.36 9.89
N SER A 133 -18.16 16.85 8.91
CA SER A 133 -19.01 15.98 8.08
C SER A 133 -18.17 14.98 7.27
N ALA A 134 -18.56 13.70 7.33
CA ALA A 134 -17.99 12.62 6.54
C ALA A 134 -18.83 12.25 5.30
N TYR A 135 -19.78 13.12 4.91
CA TYR A 135 -20.62 12.90 3.72
C TYR A 135 -19.87 13.18 2.44
N LYS A 136 -19.90 12.23 1.51
CA LYS A 136 -19.16 12.27 0.21
C LYS A 136 -17.65 12.41 0.32
N ILE A 137 -17.09 11.98 1.45
CA ILE A 137 -15.64 11.90 1.64
C ILE A 137 -15.03 10.85 0.71
N LYS A 138 -13.85 11.09 0.19
CA LYS A 138 -13.12 10.10 -0.62
C LYS A 138 -12.51 9.02 0.26
N GLN A 139 -12.27 7.84 -0.32
CA GLN A 139 -11.77 6.69 0.42
C GLN A 139 -10.39 6.96 1.08
N ASP A 140 -9.51 7.66 0.39
CA ASP A 140 -8.17 7.99 0.92
C ASP A 140 -8.30 8.92 2.15
N GLU A 141 -9.16 9.93 2.08
CA GLU A 141 -9.44 10.82 3.22
C GLU A 141 -10.07 10.07 4.41
N VAL A 142 -10.82 8.98 4.19
CA VAL A 142 -11.34 8.13 5.26
C VAL A 142 -10.18 7.43 5.97
N PHE A 143 -9.22 6.89 5.22
CA PHE A 143 -8.04 6.29 5.82
C PHE A 143 -7.24 7.29 6.64
N ASP A 144 -6.98 8.50 6.12
CA ASP A 144 -6.23 9.56 6.79
C ASP A 144 -6.90 9.98 8.12
N LYS A 145 -8.24 10.00 8.17
CA LYS A 145 -8.98 10.43 9.37
C LYS A 145 -9.17 9.32 10.40
N LEU A 146 -9.38 8.07 9.97
CA LEU A 146 -9.65 6.94 10.88
C LEU A 146 -8.39 6.19 11.31
N ARG A 147 -7.33 6.18 10.52
CA ARG A 147 -6.01 5.69 10.90
C ARG A 147 -5.27 6.73 11.74
N GLY A 148 -4.14 6.34 12.28
CA GLY A 148 -3.23 7.20 13.02
C GLY A 148 -2.56 6.49 14.18
N PRO A 149 -1.60 7.12 14.85
CA PRO A 149 -0.75 6.50 15.85
C PRO A 149 -1.52 5.78 16.94
N LYS A 150 -1.06 4.60 17.30
CA LYS A 150 -1.58 3.84 18.45
C LYS A 150 -1.71 4.74 19.69
N ASN A 151 -2.79 4.57 20.45
CA ASN A 151 -3.19 5.37 21.62
C ASN A 151 -3.66 6.80 21.32
N SER A 152 -3.65 7.26 20.07
CA SER A 152 -4.36 8.48 19.70
C SER A 152 -5.87 8.22 19.66
N THR A 153 -6.67 9.26 19.76
CA THR A 153 -8.14 9.16 19.76
C THR A 153 -8.73 9.74 18.48
N VAL A 154 -9.90 9.22 18.12
CA VAL A 154 -10.77 9.79 17.09
C VAL A 154 -12.21 9.68 17.56
N GLU A 155 -12.96 10.76 17.41
CA GLU A 155 -14.39 10.79 17.69
C GLU A 155 -15.17 10.57 16.39
N VAL A 156 -16.12 9.64 16.42
CA VAL A 156 -17.00 9.37 15.28
C VAL A 156 -18.45 9.54 15.71
N THR A 157 -19.24 10.23 14.89
CA THR A 157 -20.71 10.31 15.06
C THR A 157 -21.35 9.25 14.19
N ILE A 158 -22.12 8.38 14.82
CA ILE A 158 -22.74 7.20 14.19
C ILE A 158 -24.23 7.43 14.02
N SER A 159 -24.73 7.18 12.82
CA SER A 159 -26.17 7.00 12.56
C SER A 159 -26.45 5.51 12.40
N ARG A 160 -27.32 4.96 13.26
CA ARG A 160 -27.67 3.53 13.30
C ARG A 160 -29.14 3.31 13.00
N ILE A 161 -29.44 2.35 12.14
CA ILE A 161 -30.82 1.99 11.82
C ILE A 161 -31.54 1.55 13.10
N GLY A 162 -32.71 2.13 13.34
CA GLY A 162 -33.53 1.85 14.54
C GLY A 162 -33.30 2.81 15.72
N LEU A 163 -32.35 3.73 15.60
CA LEU A 163 -32.21 4.84 16.54
C LEU A 163 -32.64 6.14 15.87
N GLU A 164 -33.38 7.00 16.61
CA GLU A 164 -33.85 8.29 16.08
C GLU A 164 -32.75 9.33 16.01
N GLU A 165 -31.83 9.31 16.99
CA GLU A 165 -30.74 10.28 17.10
C GLU A 165 -29.38 9.62 16.88
N PRO A 166 -28.46 10.28 16.15
CA PRO A 166 -27.06 9.85 16.07
C PRO A 166 -26.38 9.92 17.45
N PHE A 167 -25.37 9.10 17.65
CA PHE A 167 -24.59 9.08 18.89
C PHE A 167 -23.09 9.17 18.60
N GLU A 168 -22.34 9.71 19.55
CA GLU A 168 -20.90 9.89 19.47
C GLU A 168 -20.17 8.73 20.13
N VAL A 169 -19.08 8.30 19.52
CA VAL A 169 -18.19 7.24 20.01
C VAL A 169 -16.76 7.74 19.95
N LEU A 170 -16.10 7.80 21.09
CA LEU A 170 -14.66 8.09 21.18
C LEU A 170 -13.90 6.77 21.08
N LEU A 171 -13.10 6.63 20.03
CA LEU A 171 -12.29 5.45 19.76
C LEU A 171 -10.80 5.75 20.02
N THR A 172 -10.13 4.88 20.77
CA THR A 172 -8.69 4.93 20.91
C THR A 172 -8.06 4.00 19.88
N ARG A 173 -7.25 4.54 18.98
CA ARG A 173 -6.60 3.75 17.93
C ARG A 173 -5.66 2.71 18.52
N ASP A 174 -5.59 1.56 17.87
CA ASP A 174 -4.74 0.45 18.27
C ASP A 174 -4.16 -0.23 17.03
N LYS A 175 -3.27 -1.21 17.23
CA LYS A 175 -2.79 -2.10 16.18
C LYS A 175 -3.91 -3.05 15.76
N ILE A 176 -4.24 -3.03 14.49
CA ILE A 176 -5.30 -3.83 13.88
C ILE A 176 -4.65 -4.97 13.09
N PRO A 177 -4.91 -6.23 13.42
CA PRO A 177 -4.30 -7.35 12.72
C PRO A 177 -4.84 -7.49 11.29
N ILE A 178 -3.92 -7.78 10.35
CA ILE A 178 -4.24 -8.18 8.98
C ILE A 178 -3.90 -9.65 8.84
N HIS A 179 -4.89 -10.52 8.97
CA HIS A 179 -4.66 -11.95 8.92
C HIS A 179 -4.25 -12.43 7.53
N SER A 180 -3.24 -13.27 7.48
CA SER A 180 -2.80 -13.99 6.29
C SER A 180 -3.72 -15.15 5.99
N ILE A 181 -4.24 -15.81 7.05
CA ILE A 181 -5.17 -16.93 6.96
C ILE A 181 -6.59 -16.38 7.06
N THR A 182 -7.33 -16.42 5.96
CA THR A 182 -8.70 -15.85 5.89
C THR A 182 -9.80 -16.90 6.01
N ALA A 183 -9.45 -18.18 5.88
CA ALA A 183 -10.37 -19.28 6.13
C ALA A 183 -9.59 -20.50 6.63
N SER A 184 -10.09 -21.16 7.67
CA SER A 184 -9.57 -22.40 8.21
C SER A 184 -10.73 -23.20 8.79
N PHE A 185 -11.08 -24.34 8.17
CA PHE A 185 -12.19 -25.19 8.59
C PHE A 185 -12.03 -26.64 8.11
N LEU A 186 -12.76 -27.57 8.76
CA LEU A 186 -12.89 -28.95 8.27
C LEU A 186 -13.96 -29.04 7.18
N TYR A 187 -13.57 -29.66 6.07
CA TYR A 187 -14.45 -30.08 4.98
C TYR A 187 -14.59 -31.59 4.99
N GLU A 188 -15.82 -32.11 4.87
CA GLU A 188 -16.11 -33.57 4.82
C GLU A 188 -15.45 -34.40 5.92
N ASN A 189 -15.56 -33.98 7.17
CA ASN A 189 -15.14 -34.66 8.41
C ASN A 189 -13.63 -34.90 8.62
N ASP A 190 -12.78 -35.02 7.56
CA ASP A 190 -11.35 -35.32 7.71
C ASP A 190 -10.41 -34.44 6.87
N MET A 191 -10.96 -33.58 6.03
CA MET A 191 -10.21 -32.70 5.13
C MET A 191 -10.15 -31.27 5.67
N GLY A 192 -9.00 -30.81 6.06
CA GLY A 192 -8.77 -29.41 6.44
C GLY A 192 -8.66 -28.54 5.20
N TYR A 193 -9.28 -27.37 5.25
CA TYR A 193 -9.10 -26.32 4.25
C TYR A 193 -8.49 -25.09 4.91
N ILE A 194 -7.41 -24.58 4.34
CA ILE A 194 -6.75 -23.35 4.78
C ILE A 194 -6.53 -22.44 3.57
N LYS A 195 -7.04 -21.19 3.65
CA LYS A 195 -6.80 -20.19 2.63
C LYS A 195 -5.76 -19.19 3.11
N VAL A 196 -4.66 -19.07 2.35
CA VAL A 196 -3.55 -18.14 2.59
C VAL A 196 -3.61 -17.03 1.54
N ASN A 197 -3.93 -15.80 1.95
CA ASN A 197 -4.08 -14.67 1.03
C ASN A 197 -2.74 -13.98 0.73
N ARG A 198 -1.75 -14.09 1.63
CA ARG A 198 -0.43 -13.46 1.50
C ARG A 198 0.59 -14.15 2.40
N PHE A 199 1.85 -13.83 2.23
CA PHE A 199 2.93 -14.24 3.13
C PHE A 199 3.46 -13.01 3.89
N ALA A 200 2.76 -12.64 4.99
CA ALA A 200 3.13 -11.56 5.89
C ALA A 200 3.96 -12.10 7.07
N GLN A 201 4.49 -11.24 7.91
CA GLN A 201 5.39 -11.59 9.00
C GLN A 201 4.86 -12.65 9.98
N LYS A 202 3.53 -12.74 10.15
CA LYS A 202 2.85 -13.67 11.06
C LYS A 202 2.26 -14.91 10.36
N THR A 203 2.46 -15.07 9.05
CA THR A 203 1.80 -16.14 8.26
C THR A 203 2.15 -17.54 8.75
N PHE A 204 3.43 -17.80 9.03
CA PHE A 204 3.85 -19.11 9.53
C PHE A 204 3.16 -19.48 10.86
N GLU A 205 3.08 -18.53 11.79
CA GLU A 205 2.42 -18.74 13.09
C GLU A 205 0.91 -18.98 12.92
N GLU A 206 0.24 -18.15 12.13
CA GLU A 206 -1.19 -18.29 11.83
C GLU A 206 -1.49 -19.64 11.15
N PHE A 207 -0.66 -20.02 10.17
CA PHE A 207 -0.81 -21.27 9.45
C PHE A 207 -0.60 -22.49 10.36
N LYS A 208 0.44 -22.45 11.20
CA LYS A 208 0.72 -23.50 12.18
C LYS A 208 -0.44 -23.66 13.17
N ASN A 209 -0.94 -22.56 13.72
CA ASN A 209 -2.09 -22.58 14.65
C ASN A 209 -3.35 -23.17 13.98
N SER A 210 -3.58 -22.82 12.70
CA SER A 210 -4.68 -23.37 11.91
C SER A 210 -4.53 -24.88 11.72
N ILE A 211 -3.34 -25.36 11.39
CA ILE A 211 -3.05 -26.82 11.26
C ILE A 211 -3.27 -27.54 12.59
N ASP A 212 -2.75 -27.00 13.69
CA ASP A 212 -2.86 -27.65 15.01
C ASP A 212 -4.32 -27.73 15.46
N SER A 213 -5.11 -26.68 15.22
CA SER A 213 -6.56 -26.67 15.46
C SER A 213 -7.30 -27.72 14.63
N LEU A 214 -7.03 -27.76 13.32
CA LEU A 214 -7.69 -28.73 12.41
C LEU A 214 -7.31 -30.18 12.72
N LYS A 215 -6.05 -30.46 13.08
CA LYS A 215 -5.61 -31.77 13.53
C LYS A 215 -6.32 -32.19 14.79
N SER A 216 -6.47 -31.30 15.76
CA SER A 216 -7.22 -31.57 17.00
C SER A 216 -8.69 -31.88 16.72
N SER A 217 -9.23 -31.38 15.62
CA SER A 217 -10.59 -31.63 15.15
C SER A 217 -10.73 -32.87 14.25
N GLY A 218 -9.65 -33.63 14.02
CA GLY A 218 -9.69 -34.89 13.26
C GLY A 218 -9.21 -34.81 11.80
N MET A 219 -8.54 -33.71 11.39
CA MET A 219 -8.00 -33.58 10.04
C MET A 219 -6.97 -34.67 9.74
N ASN A 220 -7.12 -35.33 8.60
CA ASN A 220 -6.16 -36.31 8.04
C ASN A 220 -5.60 -35.88 6.67
N LYS A 221 -6.26 -34.95 5.98
CA LYS A 221 -5.91 -34.43 4.67
C LYS A 221 -6.02 -32.92 4.69
N ILE A 222 -5.28 -32.22 3.85
CA ILE A 222 -5.31 -30.75 3.80
C ILE A 222 -5.40 -30.25 2.35
N ILE A 223 -6.20 -29.22 2.18
CA ILE A 223 -6.21 -28.35 0.99
C ILE A 223 -5.66 -26.99 1.43
N VAL A 224 -4.58 -26.56 0.78
CA VAL A 224 -4.03 -25.19 0.93
C VAL A 224 -4.43 -24.39 -0.31
N ASP A 225 -5.23 -23.36 -0.12
CA ASP A 225 -5.70 -22.48 -1.20
C ASP A 225 -4.84 -21.24 -1.26
N LEU A 226 -4.06 -21.12 -2.35
CA LEU A 226 -3.21 -19.98 -2.65
C LEU A 226 -3.78 -19.12 -3.79
N ARG A 227 -5.01 -19.31 -4.20
CA ARG A 227 -5.64 -18.50 -5.25
C ARG A 227 -5.74 -17.05 -4.79
N ASN A 228 -5.31 -16.14 -5.67
CA ASN A 228 -5.20 -14.70 -5.41
C ASN A 228 -4.17 -14.33 -4.30
N ASN A 229 -3.25 -15.24 -3.98
CA ASN A 229 -2.11 -14.89 -3.14
C ASN A 229 -1.08 -14.11 -3.97
N GLY A 230 -0.84 -12.86 -3.60
CA GLY A 230 0.11 -11.96 -4.27
C GLY A 230 1.57 -12.19 -3.88
N GLY A 231 1.88 -13.22 -3.06
CA GLY A 231 3.22 -13.46 -2.53
C GLY A 231 3.46 -12.77 -1.19
N GLY A 232 4.71 -12.39 -0.93
CA GLY A 232 5.15 -11.75 0.31
C GLY A 232 6.55 -12.17 0.73
N TYR A 233 6.78 -12.33 2.02
CA TYR A 233 8.07 -12.76 2.57
C TYR A 233 8.36 -14.23 2.24
N MET A 234 9.54 -14.47 1.63
CA MET A 234 9.94 -15.82 1.21
C MET A 234 10.20 -16.75 2.41
N ASP A 235 10.65 -16.21 3.53
CA ASP A 235 10.91 -16.95 4.77
C ASP A 235 9.61 -17.34 5.51
N GLN A 236 8.47 -16.78 5.09
CA GLN A 236 7.14 -17.10 5.61
C GLN A 236 6.38 -18.08 4.71
N ALA A 237 6.89 -18.36 3.52
CA ALA A 237 6.33 -19.32 2.56
C ALA A 237 7.01 -20.68 2.68
#